data_e075d96c6be378b683a7a44a544f4aff
#
_entry.id   e075d96c6be378b683a7a44a544f4aff
#
_cell.length_a   1.000
_cell.length_b   1.000
_cell.length_c   1.000
_cell.angle_alpha   90.00
_cell.angle_beta   90.00
_cell.angle_gamma   90.00
#
_symmetry.space_group_name_H-M   'P 1'
#
loop_
_entity.id
_entity.type
_entity.pdbx_description
1 polymer ?
#
loop_
_entity_poly.entity_id
_entity_poly.type
_entity_poly.pdbx_seq_one_letter_code
_entity_poly.pdbx_strand_id
1 'polypeptide(L)'
;MNDSIILPSDDDVAKGTCLWPHAPPHRLTQAGVYFVTARTYERRHWLHTPERRDWFLQMLFDGMAECGWKLEAWAVLSNHYHFVAHSPAGDATTLSPMIKKLHSLATKRLNREDETLGRSRLWQNYFEKHLTTQEGYLARLNYVHQNPKHHGLVPLASHWKWCSAHAFKQEVTTAWLKTVMSFKFDLIAKEDGE
;
A
#
# COMPACT_ATOMS: atom_id res chain seq x y z
N MET A 1 -9.33 -21.78 0.46
CA MET A 1 -8.69 -21.72 -0.86
C MET A 1 -7.35 -21.05 -0.65
N ASN A 2 -6.25 -21.78 -0.92
CA ASN A 2 -4.90 -21.23 -0.73
C ASN A 2 -4.57 -20.33 -1.92
N ASP A 3 -4.76 -19.02 -1.76
CA ASP A 3 -4.15 -18.05 -2.68
C ASP A 3 -2.71 -17.82 -2.24
N SER A 4 -1.83 -18.67 -2.74
CA SER A 4 -0.39 -18.55 -2.55
C SER A 4 0.09 -17.21 -3.11
N ILE A 5 0.92 -16.50 -2.35
CA ILE A 5 1.66 -15.32 -2.84
C ILE A 5 2.44 -15.76 -4.08
N ILE A 6 2.08 -15.24 -5.24
CA ILE A 6 2.78 -15.50 -6.50
C ILE A 6 4.05 -14.67 -6.48
N LEU A 7 5.17 -15.33 -6.26
CA LEU A 7 6.49 -14.72 -6.44
C LEU A 7 6.74 -14.52 -7.93
N PRO A 8 7.33 -13.38 -8.35
CA PRO A 8 7.75 -13.21 -9.73
C PRO A 8 8.76 -14.31 -10.11
N SER A 9 8.62 -14.87 -11.32
CA SER A 9 9.55 -15.87 -11.85
C SER A 9 10.88 -15.20 -12.21
N ASP A 10 11.96 -15.99 -12.24
CA ASP A 10 13.28 -15.49 -12.66
C ASP A 10 13.28 -14.87 -14.08
N ASP A 11 12.34 -15.30 -14.94
CA ASP A 11 12.13 -14.76 -16.28
C ASP A 11 11.50 -13.34 -16.28
N ASP A 12 10.75 -12.97 -15.22
CA ASP A 12 10.16 -11.64 -15.08
C ASP A 12 11.20 -10.61 -14.63
N VAL A 13 12.31 -11.07 -14.03
CA VAL A 13 13.40 -10.24 -13.51
C VAL A 13 14.42 -9.87 -14.60
N ALA A 14 14.55 -10.69 -15.65
CA ALA A 14 15.63 -10.56 -16.65
C ALA A 14 15.39 -9.49 -17.74
N LYS A 15 14.24 -8.86 -17.81
CA LYS A 15 13.89 -7.91 -18.87
C LYS A 15 13.75 -6.47 -18.37
N GLY A 16 14.85 -5.77 -18.10
CA GLY A 16 14.69 -4.36 -18.07
C GLY A 16 15.60 -3.50 -17.24
N THR A 17 16.76 -3.21 -17.77
CA THR A 17 17.41 -1.92 -17.51
C THR A 17 16.61 -0.82 -18.22
N CYS A 18 15.70 -0.18 -17.50
CA CYS A 18 15.05 1.03 -17.98
C CYS A 18 15.67 2.24 -17.30
N LEU A 19 16.39 3.06 -18.09
CA LEU A 19 16.89 4.36 -17.69
C LEU A 19 15.71 5.31 -17.45
N TRP A 20 15.65 5.91 -16.27
CA TRP A 20 14.60 6.86 -15.88
C TRP A 20 14.76 8.23 -16.53
N PRO A 21 13.79 8.75 -17.26
CA PRO A 21 13.55 10.18 -17.36
C PRO A 21 12.51 10.60 -16.32
N HIS A 22 12.68 11.80 -15.77
CA HIS A 22 11.83 12.44 -14.76
C HIS A 22 10.34 12.17 -15.00
N ALA A 23 9.66 11.75 -13.93
CA ALA A 23 8.31 11.22 -13.92
C ALA A 23 7.29 12.11 -14.64
N PRO A 24 6.69 11.64 -15.74
CA PRO A 24 5.46 12.21 -16.23
C PRO A 24 4.28 11.72 -15.41
N PRO A 25 3.18 12.49 -15.33
CA PRO A 25 2.03 12.16 -14.51
C PRO A 25 1.42 10.80 -14.88
N HIS A 26 1.23 9.95 -13.90
CA HIS A 26 0.34 8.79 -13.87
C HIS A 26 0.21 7.96 -15.16
N ARG A 27 1.27 7.27 -15.58
CA ARG A 27 1.16 6.23 -16.63
C ARG A 27 0.82 4.88 -16.01
N LEU A 28 -0.39 4.73 -15.48
CA LEU A 28 -0.97 3.48 -14.98
C LEU A 28 -1.39 2.52 -16.13
N THR A 29 -0.67 2.53 -17.24
CA THR A 29 -1.03 1.75 -18.44
C THR A 29 -0.31 0.41 -18.54
N GLN A 30 0.70 0.18 -17.71
CA GLN A 30 1.46 -1.08 -17.74
C GLN A 30 1.03 -1.99 -16.61
N ALA A 31 0.74 -3.25 -16.93
CA ALA A 31 0.56 -4.27 -15.91
C ALA A 31 1.84 -4.46 -15.10
N GLY A 32 1.71 -4.75 -13.82
CA GLY A 32 2.85 -4.97 -12.93
C GLY A 32 2.55 -4.73 -11.47
N VAL A 33 3.60 -4.60 -10.68
CA VAL A 33 3.51 -4.35 -9.26
C VAL A 33 3.58 -2.86 -8.99
N TYR A 34 2.67 -2.37 -8.16
CA TYR A 34 2.60 -0.96 -7.77
C TYR A 34 2.72 -0.81 -6.26
N PHE A 35 3.51 0.15 -5.85
CA PHE A 35 3.51 0.69 -4.50
C PHE A 35 2.64 1.95 -4.48
N VAL A 36 1.80 2.07 -3.48
CA VAL A 36 0.97 3.25 -3.26
C VAL A 36 1.13 3.74 -1.83
N THR A 37 1.22 5.05 -1.70
CA THR A 37 1.10 5.75 -0.43
C THR A 37 0.06 6.87 -0.55
N ALA A 38 -0.80 6.99 0.44
CA ALA A 38 -1.77 8.07 0.53
C ALA A 38 -1.91 8.52 1.98
N ARG A 39 -2.02 9.82 2.15
CA ARG A 39 -2.12 10.43 3.47
C ARG A 39 -3.30 11.39 3.56
N THR A 40 -3.72 11.62 4.78
CA THR A 40 -4.76 12.61 5.07
C THR A 40 -4.21 14.02 4.90
N TYR A 41 -5.09 14.94 4.56
CA TYR A 41 -4.77 16.36 4.46
C TYR A 41 -4.27 16.90 5.83
N GLU A 42 -3.18 17.64 5.82
CA GLU A 42 -2.51 18.15 7.01
C GLU A 42 -2.11 17.07 8.02
N ARG A 43 -1.93 15.83 7.55
CA ARG A 43 -1.61 14.67 8.40
C ARG A 43 -2.57 14.46 9.58
N ARG A 44 -3.82 14.89 9.47
CA ARG A 44 -4.83 14.72 10.52
C ARG A 44 -5.16 13.26 10.73
N HIS A 45 -5.30 12.85 11.98
CA HIS A 45 -5.53 11.46 12.38
C HIS A 45 -7.00 11.05 12.23
N TRP A 46 -7.53 11.05 10.99
CA TRP A 46 -8.95 10.71 10.74
C TRP A 46 -9.30 9.25 11.03
N LEU A 47 -8.31 8.33 10.88
CA LEU A 47 -8.48 6.92 11.17
C LEU A 47 -7.96 6.56 12.57
N HIS A 48 -8.20 7.43 13.58
CA HIS A 48 -7.61 7.29 14.90
C HIS A 48 -8.21 6.17 15.75
N THR A 49 -9.46 5.73 15.49
CA THR A 49 -10.05 4.62 16.24
C THR A 49 -9.83 3.28 15.55
N PRO A 50 -9.82 2.16 16.30
CA PRO A 50 -9.77 0.81 15.73
C PRO A 50 -10.86 0.55 14.71
N GLU A 51 -12.11 0.97 15.00
CA GLU A 51 -13.28 0.76 14.14
C GLU A 51 -13.11 1.48 12.81
N ARG A 52 -12.51 2.70 12.81
CA ARG A 52 -12.23 3.46 11.59
C ARG A 52 -11.20 2.78 10.71
N ARG A 53 -10.17 2.21 11.31
CA ARG A 53 -9.17 1.42 10.57
C ARG A 53 -9.75 0.09 10.07
N ASP A 54 -10.62 -0.57 10.87
CA ASP A 54 -11.27 -1.81 10.47
C ASP A 54 -12.10 -1.63 9.19
N TRP A 55 -13.01 -0.67 9.17
CA TRP A 55 -13.84 -0.46 7.99
C TRP A 55 -13.05 0.14 6.81
N PHE A 56 -12.02 0.95 7.07
CA PHE A 56 -11.19 1.47 5.99
C PHE A 56 -10.39 0.35 5.31
N LEU A 57 -9.78 -0.54 6.08
CA LEU A 57 -9.07 -1.70 5.55
C LEU A 57 -10.00 -2.63 4.77
N GLN A 58 -11.22 -2.86 5.29
CA GLN A 58 -12.21 -3.65 4.56
C GLN A 58 -12.60 -2.98 3.23
N MET A 59 -12.83 -1.67 3.20
CA MET A 59 -13.09 -0.95 1.95
C MET A 59 -11.93 -1.04 0.96
N LEU A 60 -10.69 -1.03 1.44
CA LEU A 60 -9.51 -1.23 0.61
C LEU A 60 -9.53 -2.64 -0.01
N PHE A 61 -9.77 -3.68 0.78
CA PHE A 61 -9.84 -5.05 0.30
C PHE A 61 -10.96 -5.23 -0.74
N ASP A 62 -12.14 -4.74 -0.44
CA ASP A 62 -13.30 -4.81 -1.34
C ASP A 62 -13.02 -4.09 -2.68
N GLY A 63 -12.44 -2.89 -2.62
CA GLY A 63 -12.09 -2.13 -3.81
C GLY A 63 -11.01 -2.80 -4.66
N MET A 64 -10.00 -3.40 -4.03
CA MET A 64 -8.98 -4.19 -4.74
C MET A 64 -9.57 -5.42 -5.40
N ALA A 65 -10.39 -6.19 -4.67
CA ALA A 65 -11.05 -7.38 -5.21
C ALA A 65 -11.99 -7.04 -6.38
N GLU A 66 -12.80 -5.97 -6.25
CA GLU A 66 -13.71 -5.50 -7.31
C GLU A 66 -12.97 -5.15 -8.62
N CYS A 67 -11.76 -4.60 -8.50
CA CYS A 67 -10.94 -4.21 -9.65
C CYS A 67 -9.93 -5.28 -10.08
N GLY A 68 -9.91 -6.46 -9.44
CA GLY A 68 -9.02 -7.57 -9.78
C GLY A 68 -7.55 -7.36 -9.36
N TRP A 69 -7.26 -6.39 -8.48
CA TRP A 69 -5.93 -6.19 -7.93
C TRP A 69 -5.62 -7.18 -6.81
N LYS A 70 -4.39 -7.69 -6.76
CA LYS A 70 -3.92 -8.59 -5.71
C LYS A 70 -3.01 -7.83 -4.75
N LEU A 71 -3.48 -7.64 -3.51
CA LEU A 71 -2.66 -7.06 -2.44
C LEU A 71 -1.60 -8.06 -1.98
N GLU A 72 -0.37 -7.59 -1.84
CA GLU A 72 0.76 -8.34 -1.29
C GLU A 72 1.19 -7.83 0.07
N ALA A 73 1.16 -6.50 0.24
CA ALA A 73 1.46 -5.87 1.50
C ALA A 73 0.57 -4.64 1.70
N TRP A 74 0.19 -4.40 2.96
CA TRP A 74 -0.56 -3.20 3.35
C TRP A 74 -0.24 -2.79 4.77
N ALA A 75 -0.37 -1.50 5.04
CA ALA A 75 -0.37 -0.93 6.38
C ALA A 75 -1.31 0.28 6.40
N VAL A 76 -2.29 0.26 7.32
CA VAL A 76 -3.21 1.37 7.56
C VAL A 76 -2.94 1.96 8.93
N LEU A 77 -2.56 3.23 8.95
CA LEU A 77 -2.30 4.01 10.15
C LEU A 77 -3.43 5.03 10.37
N SER A 78 -3.27 5.89 11.36
CA SER A 78 -4.32 6.85 11.71
C SER A 78 -4.46 8.00 10.71
N ASN A 79 -3.41 8.32 9.95
CA ASN A 79 -3.33 9.48 9.04
C ASN A 79 -2.73 9.17 7.66
N HIS A 80 -2.37 7.93 7.39
CA HIS A 80 -1.89 7.47 6.09
C HIS A 80 -2.04 5.96 5.94
N TYR A 81 -1.86 5.48 4.72
CA TYR A 81 -1.79 4.06 4.42
C TYR A 81 -0.85 3.81 3.25
N HIS A 82 -0.31 2.59 3.22
CA HIS A 82 0.53 2.09 2.14
C HIS A 82 0.04 0.74 1.69
N PHE A 83 0.30 0.42 0.44
CA PHE A 83 0.18 -0.95 -0.04
C PHE A 83 1.11 -1.24 -1.21
N VAL A 84 1.39 -2.52 -1.41
CA VAL A 84 1.97 -3.09 -2.62
C VAL A 84 0.96 -4.05 -3.21
N ALA A 85 0.68 -3.92 -4.50
CA ALA A 85 -0.31 -4.75 -5.17
C ALA A 85 0.06 -5.01 -6.63
N HIS A 86 -0.33 -6.20 -7.12
CA HIS A 86 -0.28 -6.56 -8.54
C HIS A 86 -1.54 -6.07 -9.26
N SER A 87 -1.35 -5.49 -10.42
CA SER A 87 -2.45 -5.13 -11.32
C SER A 87 -3.12 -6.35 -11.92
N PRO A 88 -4.36 -6.24 -12.38
CA PRO A 88 -4.96 -7.22 -13.28
C PRO A 88 -4.09 -7.42 -14.54
N ALA A 89 -4.23 -8.57 -15.19
CA ALA A 89 -3.50 -8.87 -16.41
C ALA A 89 -3.75 -7.80 -17.48
N GLY A 90 -2.66 -7.19 -17.95
CA GLY A 90 -2.68 -6.21 -19.05
C GLY A 90 -3.12 -4.80 -18.71
N ASP A 91 -3.61 -4.51 -17.49
CA ASP A 91 -4.19 -3.19 -17.18
C ASP A 91 -3.95 -2.72 -15.74
N ALA A 92 -3.41 -1.53 -15.58
CA ALA A 92 -3.31 -0.85 -14.29
C ALA A 92 -4.19 0.42 -14.21
N THR A 93 -4.98 0.72 -15.23
CA THR A 93 -5.77 1.97 -15.31
C THR A 93 -6.86 2.06 -14.25
N THR A 94 -7.29 0.92 -13.70
CA THR A 94 -8.31 0.84 -12.65
C THR A 94 -7.84 1.32 -11.27
N LEU A 95 -6.52 1.47 -11.04
CA LEU A 95 -5.97 1.89 -9.75
C LEU A 95 -6.46 3.28 -9.33
N SER A 96 -6.33 4.27 -10.21
CA SER A 96 -6.70 5.66 -9.90
C SER A 96 -8.21 5.82 -9.61
N PRO A 97 -9.12 5.29 -10.43
CA PRO A 97 -10.56 5.27 -10.09
C PRO A 97 -10.86 4.57 -8.77
N MET A 98 -10.21 3.44 -8.49
CA MET A 98 -10.40 2.70 -7.25
C MET A 98 -9.99 3.52 -6.03
N ILE A 99 -8.80 4.14 -6.03
CA ILE A 99 -8.33 4.99 -4.92
C ILE A 99 -9.25 6.19 -4.73
N LYS A 100 -9.70 6.85 -5.80
CA LYS A 100 -10.65 7.96 -5.73
C LYS A 100 -11.99 7.53 -5.13
N LYS A 101 -12.49 6.34 -5.51
CA LYS A 101 -13.71 5.75 -4.93
C LYS A 101 -13.54 5.48 -3.44
N LEU A 102 -12.41 4.85 -3.05
CA LEU A 102 -12.07 4.57 -1.65
C LEU A 102 -12.06 5.86 -0.82
N HIS A 103 -11.34 6.88 -1.27
CA HIS A 103 -11.25 8.18 -0.58
C HIS A 103 -12.62 8.87 -0.47
N SER A 104 -13.43 8.83 -1.51
CA SER A 104 -14.78 9.41 -1.51
C SER A 104 -15.70 8.72 -0.49
N LEU A 105 -15.71 7.38 -0.49
CA LEU A 105 -16.52 6.59 0.45
C LEU A 105 -16.06 6.79 1.89
N ALA A 106 -14.74 6.78 2.14
CA ALA A 106 -14.18 7.04 3.45
C ALA A 106 -14.53 8.46 3.94
N THR A 107 -14.44 9.48 3.08
CA THR A 107 -14.84 10.85 3.40
C THR A 107 -16.31 10.95 3.81
N LYS A 108 -17.21 10.33 3.03
CA LYS A 108 -18.64 10.32 3.34
C LYS A 108 -18.93 9.65 4.68
N ARG A 109 -18.25 8.53 4.97
CA ARG A 109 -18.42 7.81 6.23
C ARG A 109 -17.89 8.60 7.42
N LEU A 110 -16.68 9.16 7.33
CA LEU A 110 -16.10 10.02 8.37
C LEU A 110 -16.97 11.25 8.66
N ASN A 111 -17.51 11.91 7.62
CA ASN A 111 -18.39 13.03 7.80
C ASN A 111 -19.68 12.67 8.53
N ARG A 112 -20.23 11.48 8.25
CA ARG A 112 -21.41 10.97 8.95
C ARG A 112 -21.10 10.62 10.42
N GLU A 113 -19.98 9.94 10.68
CA GLU A 113 -19.56 9.57 12.04
C GLU A 113 -19.24 10.79 12.91
N ASP A 114 -18.68 11.84 12.31
CA ASP A 114 -18.33 13.09 13.01
C ASP A 114 -19.46 14.13 12.99
N GLU A 115 -20.64 13.78 12.46
CA GLU A 115 -21.80 14.67 12.29
C GLU A 115 -21.44 16.02 11.60
N THR A 116 -20.45 15.96 10.67
CA THR A 116 -19.91 17.14 10.01
C THR A 116 -20.39 17.22 8.57
N LEU A 117 -21.02 18.35 8.21
CA LEU A 117 -21.46 18.61 6.84
C LEU A 117 -20.36 19.30 6.02
N GLY A 118 -20.19 18.86 4.75
CA GLY A 118 -19.44 19.60 3.74
C GLY A 118 -17.91 19.53 3.84
N ARG A 119 -17.33 18.74 4.76
CA ARG A 119 -15.89 18.53 4.82
C ARG A 119 -15.45 17.67 3.62
N SER A 120 -14.77 18.27 2.64
CA SER A 120 -14.42 17.63 1.37
C SER A 120 -12.92 17.26 1.26
N ARG A 121 -12.03 18.03 1.90
CA ARG A 121 -10.59 17.86 1.75
C ARG A 121 -10.00 17.05 2.91
N LEU A 122 -10.26 15.72 2.92
CA LEU A 122 -9.69 14.82 3.93
C LEU A 122 -8.39 14.16 3.48
N TRP A 123 -8.19 14.02 2.18
CA TRP A 123 -7.05 13.31 1.60
C TRP A 123 -6.17 14.27 0.81
N GLN A 124 -4.85 14.04 0.84
CA GLN A 124 -3.90 14.59 -0.12
C GLN A 124 -3.94 13.75 -1.39
N ASN A 125 -3.31 14.26 -2.46
CA ASN A 125 -3.03 13.43 -3.61
C ASN A 125 -2.18 12.23 -3.16
N TYR A 126 -2.54 11.05 -3.64
CA TYR A 126 -1.76 9.84 -3.40
C TYR A 126 -0.55 9.82 -4.34
N PHE A 127 0.46 9.07 -3.95
CA PHE A 127 1.63 8.76 -4.76
C PHE A 127 1.60 7.29 -5.13
N GLU A 128 1.91 6.97 -6.38
CA GLU A 128 2.10 5.60 -6.85
C GLU A 128 3.43 5.45 -7.57
N LYS A 129 4.00 4.26 -7.48
CA LYS A 129 5.24 3.89 -8.18
C LYS A 129 5.12 2.49 -8.75
N HIS A 130 5.31 2.37 -10.07
CA HIS A 130 5.48 1.07 -10.72
C HIS A 130 6.83 0.47 -10.32
N LEU A 131 6.83 -0.75 -9.79
CA LEU A 131 8.00 -1.44 -9.28
C LEU A 131 8.57 -2.32 -10.38
N THR A 132 9.65 -1.87 -11.01
CA THR A 132 10.27 -2.52 -12.17
C THR A 132 11.56 -3.25 -11.84
N THR A 133 12.05 -3.16 -10.58
CA THR A 133 13.26 -3.85 -10.13
C THR A 133 12.96 -4.67 -8.88
N GLN A 134 13.63 -5.82 -8.77
CA GLN A 134 13.51 -6.68 -7.59
C GLN A 134 13.90 -5.96 -6.31
N GLU A 135 14.99 -5.21 -6.33
CA GLU A 135 15.44 -4.43 -5.18
C GLU A 135 14.38 -3.40 -4.73
N GLY A 136 13.84 -2.63 -5.69
CA GLY A 136 12.80 -1.65 -5.42
C GLY A 136 11.51 -2.27 -4.87
N TYR A 137 11.17 -3.46 -5.36
CA TYR A 137 10.03 -4.24 -4.88
C TYR A 137 10.25 -4.74 -3.44
N LEU A 138 11.37 -5.43 -3.16
CA LEU A 138 11.65 -5.99 -1.85
C LEU A 138 11.83 -4.91 -0.77
N ALA A 139 12.45 -3.79 -1.12
CA ALA A 139 12.58 -2.66 -0.21
C ALA A 139 11.20 -2.07 0.17
N ARG A 140 10.25 -2.00 -0.78
CA ARG A 140 8.91 -1.50 -0.51
C ARG A 140 8.03 -2.50 0.23
N LEU A 141 8.17 -3.79 -0.02
CA LEU A 141 7.55 -4.81 0.83
C LEU A 141 8.00 -4.66 2.29
N ASN A 142 9.32 -4.56 2.51
CA ASN A 142 9.85 -4.35 3.84
C ASN A 142 9.34 -3.05 4.47
N TYR A 143 9.36 -1.94 3.72
CA TYR A 143 8.84 -0.65 4.19
C TYR A 143 7.39 -0.76 4.66
N VAL A 144 6.50 -1.31 3.84
CA VAL A 144 5.09 -1.45 4.20
C VAL A 144 4.91 -2.33 5.44
N HIS A 145 5.60 -3.48 5.50
CA HIS A 145 5.51 -4.35 6.66
C HIS A 145 6.08 -3.71 7.93
N GLN A 146 7.17 -2.96 7.85
CA GLN A 146 7.79 -2.34 9.02
C GLN A 146 7.20 -0.98 9.40
N ASN A 147 6.33 -0.42 8.58
CA ASN A 147 5.81 0.93 8.76
C ASN A 147 5.20 1.20 10.15
N PRO A 148 4.35 0.34 10.76
CA PRO A 148 3.83 0.58 12.10
C PRO A 148 4.91 0.58 13.19
N LYS A 149 5.96 -0.24 13.03
CA LYS A 149 7.11 -0.24 13.94
C LYS A 149 7.99 0.99 13.71
N HIS A 150 8.21 1.38 12.47
CA HIS A 150 8.96 2.58 12.09
C HIS A 150 8.38 3.83 12.74
N HIS A 151 7.04 3.95 12.78
CA HIS A 151 6.33 5.02 13.48
C HIS A 151 6.22 4.83 15.00
N GLY A 152 6.85 3.82 15.58
CA GLY A 152 6.82 3.60 17.04
C GLY A 152 5.46 3.20 17.61
N LEU A 153 4.50 2.78 16.77
CA LEU A 153 3.14 2.41 17.22
C LEU A 153 3.12 1.07 17.93
N VAL A 154 4.02 0.17 17.56
CA VAL A 154 4.17 -1.16 18.14
C VAL A 154 5.64 -1.57 18.17
N PRO A 155 6.07 -2.39 19.15
CA PRO A 155 7.46 -2.90 19.20
C PRO A 155 7.77 -3.91 18.08
N LEU A 156 6.76 -4.64 17.63
CA LEU A 156 6.84 -5.59 16.51
C LEU A 156 5.75 -5.28 15.51
N ALA A 157 6.11 -5.15 14.23
CA ALA A 157 5.16 -4.80 13.16
C ALA A 157 3.98 -5.80 13.07
N SER A 158 4.21 -7.08 13.34
CA SER A 158 3.17 -8.13 13.38
C SER A 158 2.12 -7.95 14.49
N HIS A 159 2.34 -7.04 15.44
CA HIS A 159 1.35 -6.70 16.47
C HIS A 159 0.37 -5.62 16.01
N TRP A 160 0.58 -5.00 14.85
CA TRP A 160 -0.34 -4.02 14.30
C TRP A 160 -1.40 -4.70 13.43
N LYS A 161 -2.63 -4.78 13.96
CA LYS A 161 -3.77 -5.49 13.32
C LYS A 161 -4.02 -5.08 11.87
N TRP A 162 -3.79 -3.83 11.54
CA TRP A 162 -4.06 -3.24 10.21
C TRP A 162 -2.85 -3.25 9.29
N CYS A 163 -1.92 -4.19 9.51
CA CYS A 163 -0.75 -4.41 8.68
C CYS A 163 -0.64 -5.88 8.30
N SER A 164 -0.25 -6.14 7.07
CA SER A 164 -0.02 -7.49 6.54
C SER A 164 1.18 -8.22 7.17
N ALA A 165 1.99 -7.56 7.99
CA ALA A 165 3.21 -8.16 8.57
C ALA A 165 2.96 -9.46 9.35
N HIS A 166 1.80 -9.60 10.01
CA HIS A 166 1.43 -10.83 10.71
C HIS A 166 1.17 -11.98 9.74
N ALA A 167 0.30 -11.78 8.75
CA ALA A 167 -0.01 -12.77 7.73
C ALA A 167 1.24 -13.15 6.94
N PHE A 168 2.02 -12.17 6.49
CA PHE A 168 3.27 -12.38 5.76
C PHE A 168 4.23 -13.31 6.54
N LYS A 169 4.42 -13.06 7.83
CA LYS A 169 5.28 -13.90 8.68
C LYS A 169 4.80 -15.36 8.77
N GLN A 170 3.50 -15.61 8.68
CA GLN A 170 2.92 -16.96 8.76
C GLN A 170 2.93 -17.70 7.42
N GLU A 171 2.80 -16.98 6.32
CA GLU A 171 2.61 -17.55 4.99
C GLU A 171 3.92 -17.83 4.26
N VAL A 172 4.99 -17.07 4.57
CA VAL A 172 6.27 -17.20 3.85
C VAL A 172 7.28 -18.06 4.60
N THR A 173 8.25 -18.59 3.86
CA THR A 173 9.38 -19.31 4.47
C THR A 173 10.25 -18.36 5.30
N THR A 174 10.93 -18.89 6.32
CA THR A 174 11.88 -18.12 7.14
C THR A 174 13.00 -17.49 6.30
N ALA A 175 13.44 -18.18 5.25
CA ALA A 175 14.46 -17.68 4.33
C ALA A 175 13.96 -16.44 3.58
N TRP A 176 12.74 -16.51 3.00
CA TRP A 176 12.12 -15.39 2.29
C TRP A 176 11.85 -14.19 3.21
N LEU A 177 11.32 -14.44 4.41
CA LEU A 177 11.14 -13.39 5.41
C LEU A 177 12.45 -12.66 5.71
N LYS A 178 13.54 -13.39 5.96
CA LYS A 178 14.87 -12.79 6.18
C LYS A 178 15.35 -12.00 4.97
N THR A 179 15.13 -12.50 3.76
CA THR A 179 15.49 -11.80 2.54
C THR A 179 14.76 -10.46 2.45
N VAL A 180 13.43 -10.43 2.55
CA VAL A 180 12.66 -9.19 2.51
C VAL A 180 13.11 -8.21 3.61
N MET A 181 13.26 -8.69 4.85
CA MET A 181 13.66 -7.85 5.99
C MET A 181 15.10 -7.30 5.90
N SER A 182 15.95 -7.84 5.03
CA SER A 182 17.33 -7.34 4.82
C SER A 182 17.40 -6.11 3.92
N PHE A 183 16.35 -5.82 3.14
CA PHE A 183 16.35 -4.66 2.24
C PHE A 183 16.12 -3.37 3.00
N LYS A 184 17.02 -2.39 2.81
CA LYS A 184 16.92 -1.06 3.42
C LYS A 184 15.82 -0.24 2.77
N PHE A 185 15.09 0.54 3.56
CA PHE A 185 14.00 1.39 3.08
C PHE A 185 14.12 2.87 3.54
N ASP A 186 15.26 3.26 4.10
CA ASP A 186 15.47 4.64 4.60
C ASP A 186 15.23 5.72 3.53
N LEU A 187 15.57 5.43 2.26
CA LEU A 187 15.31 6.33 1.15
C LEU A 187 13.82 6.42 0.83
N ILE A 188 13.09 5.31 0.97
CA ILE A 188 11.64 5.26 0.73
C ILE A 188 10.91 6.08 1.80
N ALA A 189 11.30 5.93 3.07
CA ALA A 189 10.76 6.71 4.17
C ALA A 189 10.97 8.21 3.94
N LYS A 190 12.17 8.61 3.47
CA LYS A 190 12.46 10.02 3.11
C LYS A 190 11.63 10.52 1.92
N GLU A 191 11.48 9.70 0.85
CA GLU A 191 10.61 10.04 -0.30
C GLU A 191 9.16 10.25 0.16
N ASP A 192 8.73 9.50 1.16
CA ASP A 192 7.39 9.57 1.74
C ASP A 192 7.26 10.72 2.77
N GLY A 193 8.35 11.46 3.03
CA GLY A 193 8.39 12.60 3.94
C GLY A 193 8.26 12.22 5.41
N GLU A 194 8.85 11.09 5.77
CA GLU A 194 8.95 10.55 7.12
C GLU A 194 10.36 10.69 7.70
#